data_41dac0905a5f21f95f834f7f89fe26c8
#
_entry.id   41dac0905a5f21f95f834f7f89fe26c8
#
_cell.length_a   1.000
_cell.length_b   1.000
_cell.length_c   1.000
_cell.angle_alpha   90.00
_cell.angle_beta   90.00
_cell.angle_gamma   90.00
#
_symmetry.space_group_name_H-M   'P 1'
#
loop_
_entity.id
_entity.type
_entity.pdbx_description
1 polymer ?
#
loop_
_entity_poly.entity_id
_entity_poly.type
_entity_poly.pdbx_seq_one_letter_code
_entity_poly.pdbx_strand_id
1 'polypeptide(L)'
;VARGYYAEADVEELHRYMNGLLKPLGAEIDAFYYCPHHPEHGIGKYKAVCRCRKPETGMFEMAEQEFEVDKAASWMIGDKLIDVEAGRNYGVRSILVGTGYGSQIFDKLKKEEKSGREEEPYDFYAEDLMGAARYILEQGRDHRGRE
;
A
#
# COMPACT_ATOMS: atom_id res chain seq x y z
N VAL A 1 -3.25 2.90 -16.76
CA VAL A 1 -3.35 4.21 -17.44
C VAL A 1 -2.09 4.52 -18.20
N ALA A 2 -0.93 4.66 -17.55
CA ALA A 2 0.31 5.11 -18.19
C ALA A 2 0.68 4.34 -19.48
N ARG A 3 0.50 3.03 -19.49
CA ARG A 3 0.82 2.16 -20.63
C ARG A 3 -0.32 2.01 -21.65
N GLY A 4 -1.42 2.73 -21.49
CA GLY A 4 -2.55 2.74 -22.42
C GLY A 4 -3.50 1.52 -22.37
N TYR A 5 -3.36 0.63 -21.38
CA TYR A 5 -4.23 -0.56 -21.28
C TYR A 5 -5.65 -0.21 -20.86
N TYR A 6 -5.85 0.88 -20.13
CA TYR A 6 -7.12 1.42 -19.66
C TYR A 6 -7.00 2.93 -19.40
N ALA A 7 -8.13 3.63 -19.37
CA ALA A 7 -8.23 5.06 -19.12
C ALA A 7 -8.41 5.37 -17.63
N GLU A 8 -8.32 6.64 -17.25
CA GLU A 8 -8.61 7.09 -15.88
C GLU A 8 -10.07 6.80 -15.49
N ALA A 9 -11.02 6.97 -16.42
CA ALA A 9 -12.42 6.65 -16.20
C ALA A 9 -12.65 5.17 -15.81
N ASP A 10 -11.89 4.24 -16.38
CA ASP A 10 -11.97 2.81 -16.03
C ASP A 10 -11.51 2.57 -14.58
N VAL A 11 -10.51 3.33 -14.11
CA VAL A 11 -10.04 3.28 -12.72
C VAL A 11 -11.12 3.79 -11.77
N GLU A 12 -11.76 4.90 -12.09
CA GLU A 12 -12.85 5.48 -11.30
C GLU A 12 -14.07 4.57 -11.24
N GLU A 13 -14.39 3.89 -12.35
CA GLU A 13 -15.46 2.91 -12.40
C GLU A 13 -15.16 1.72 -11.49
N LEU A 14 -13.93 1.19 -11.53
CA LEU A 14 -13.49 0.12 -10.64
C LEU A 14 -13.61 0.53 -9.17
N HIS A 15 -13.19 1.74 -8.80
CA HIS A 15 -13.29 2.25 -7.42
C HIS A 15 -14.76 2.33 -6.97
N ARG A 16 -15.65 2.83 -7.82
CA ARG A 16 -17.10 2.86 -7.51
C ARG A 16 -17.67 1.46 -7.36
N TYR A 17 -17.27 0.52 -8.21
CA TYR A 17 -17.68 -0.87 -8.12
C TYR A 17 -17.21 -1.52 -6.81
N MET A 18 -15.95 -1.31 -6.40
CA MET A 18 -15.42 -1.83 -5.14
C MET A 18 -16.23 -1.35 -3.94
N ASN A 19 -16.52 -0.05 -3.83
CA ASN A 19 -17.34 0.49 -2.75
C ASN A 19 -18.80 0.00 -2.82
N GLY A 20 -19.32 -0.24 -4.03
CA GLY A 20 -20.63 -0.86 -4.23
C GLY A 20 -20.73 -2.28 -3.66
N LEU A 21 -19.64 -3.07 -3.71
CA LEU A 21 -19.57 -4.39 -3.09
C LEU A 21 -19.42 -4.34 -1.56
N LEU A 22 -18.75 -3.32 -1.04
CA LEU A 22 -18.48 -3.18 0.40
C LEU A 22 -19.69 -2.61 1.18
N LYS A 23 -20.45 -1.71 0.58
CA LYS A 23 -21.61 -1.05 1.24
C LYS A 23 -22.61 -2.02 1.88
N PRO A 24 -23.07 -3.10 1.21
CA PRO A 24 -23.99 -4.06 1.82
C PRO A 24 -23.40 -4.79 3.04
N LEU A 25 -22.08 -4.79 3.17
CA LEU A 25 -21.34 -5.39 4.28
C LEU A 25 -21.05 -4.39 5.41
N GLY A 26 -21.55 -3.16 5.29
CA GLY A 26 -21.33 -2.09 6.27
C GLY A 26 -19.91 -1.52 6.25
N ALA A 27 -19.20 -1.66 5.13
CA ALA A 27 -17.84 -1.17 4.93
C ALA A 27 -17.74 -0.23 3.73
N GLU A 28 -16.79 0.69 3.76
CA GLU A 28 -16.52 1.63 2.68
C GLU A 28 -15.03 1.99 2.68
N ILE A 29 -14.47 2.24 1.49
CA ILE A 29 -13.14 2.85 1.34
C ILE A 29 -13.36 4.35 1.25
N ASP A 30 -12.74 5.11 2.17
CA ASP A 30 -12.94 6.56 2.32
C ASP A 30 -12.41 7.35 1.12
N ALA A 31 -11.25 6.96 0.58
CA ALA A 31 -10.66 7.60 -0.59
C ALA A 31 -9.78 6.66 -1.41
N PHE A 32 -9.62 6.98 -2.69
CA PHE A 32 -8.79 6.26 -3.64
C PHE A 32 -7.78 7.21 -4.28
N TYR A 33 -6.49 6.90 -4.14
CA TYR A 33 -5.40 7.63 -4.77
C TYR A 33 -4.63 6.71 -5.70
N TYR A 34 -4.34 7.17 -6.90
CA TYR A 34 -3.57 6.41 -7.87
C TYR A 34 -2.60 7.31 -8.64
N CYS A 35 -1.52 6.72 -9.12
CA CYS A 35 -0.57 7.41 -9.97
C CYS A 35 -0.77 6.98 -11.43
N PRO A 36 -1.22 7.88 -12.32
CA PRO A 36 -1.40 7.56 -13.73
C PRO A 36 -0.08 7.58 -14.53
N HIS A 37 1.03 8.03 -13.93
CA HIS A 37 2.29 8.27 -14.62
C HIS A 37 3.25 7.08 -14.60
N HIS A 38 4.11 7.01 -15.63
CA HIS A 38 5.28 6.14 -15.66
C HIS A 38 6.44 6.85 -16.35
N PRO A 39 7.66 6.91 -15.75
CA PRO A 39 8.76 7.70 -16.30
C PRO A 39 9.25 7.18 -17.65
N GLU A 40 9.27 5.87 -17.85
CA GLU A 40 9.81 5.23 -19.06
C GLU A 40 8.72 4.77 -20.03
N HIS A 41 7.68 4.09 -19.51
CA HIS A 41 6.65 3.42 -20.32
C HIS A 41 5.34 4.20 -20.43
N GLY A 42 5.31 5.45 -19.99
CA GLY A 42 4.15 6.32 -20.13
C GLY A 42 3.94 6.78 -21.58
N ILE A 43 2.67 6.96 -21.98
CA ILE A 43 2.27 7.48 -23.29
C ILE A 43 1.78 8.91 -23.13
N GLY A 44 2.27 9.82 -23.98
CA GLY A 44 1.86 11.22 -23.97
C GLY A 44 2.05 11.90 -22.62
N LYS A 45 1.00 12.55 -22.09
CA LYS A 45 1.02 13.25 -20.81
C LYS A 45 1.33 12.37 -19.60
N TYR A 46 1.15 11.06 -19.72
CA TYR A 46 1.43 10.10 -18.65
C TYR A 46 2.90 9.65 -18.59
N LYS A 47 3.72 10.03 -19.56
CA LYS A 47 5.17 9.82 -19.50
C LYS A 47 5.82 10.94 -18.69
N ALA A 48 5.83 10.78 -17.38
CA ALA A 48 6.35 11.78 -16.46
C ALA A 48 6.94 11.15 -15.20
N VAL A 49 7.96 11.78 -14.65
CA VAL A 49 8.41 11.58 -13.28
C VAL A 49 7.46 12.36 -12.36
N CYS A 50 6.93 11.73 -11.33
CA CYS A 50 6.03 12.39 -10.39
C CYS A 50 6.26 11.87 -8.97
N ARG A 51 5.92 12.71 -7.99
CA ARG A 51 6.00 12.36 -6.56
C ARG A 51 4.90 11.37 -6.11
N CYS A 52 3.87 11.13 -6.94
CA CYS A 52 2.79 10.19 -6.60
C CYS A 52 3.14 8.72 -6.89
N ARG A 53 4.25 8.44 -7.63
CA ARG A 53 4.64 7.06 -7.93
C ARG A 53 5.49 6.47 -6.81
N LYS A 54 5.01 5.39 -6.22
CA LYS A 54 5.76 4.63 -5.19
C LYS A 54 7.16 4.24 -5.71
N PRO A 55 8.21 4.33 -4.91
CA PRO A 55 8.20 4.50 -3.45
C PRO A 55 8.08 5.96 -2.93
N GLU A 56 7.83 6.93 -3.80
CA GLU A 56 7.56 8.31 -3.38
C GLU A 56 6.25 8.42 -2.58
N THR A 57 6.13 9.48 -1.77
CA THR A 57 5.06 9.65 -0.76
C THR A 57 3.87 10.48 -1.23
N GLY A 58 3.88 10.97 -2.47
CA GLY A 58 2.89 11.95 -2.93
C GLY A 58 1.43 11.54 -2.80
N MET A 59 1.09 10.24 -2.94
CA MET A 59 -0.29 9.78 -2.73
C MET A 59 -0.71 9.84 -1.24
N PHE A 60 0.22 9.59 -0.31
CA PHE A 60 -0.05 9.76 1.13
C PHE A 60 -0.18 11.24 1.49
N GLU A 61 0.65 12.11 0.90
CA GLU A 61 0.57 13.56 1.08
C GLU A 61 -0.77 14.13 0.58
N MET A 62 -1.33 13.56 -0.51
CA MET A 62 -2.68 13.90 -0.97
C MET A 62 -3.73 13.50 0.06
N ALA A 63 -3.62 12.32 0.67
CA ALA A 63 -4.53 11.89 1.71
C ALA A 63 -4.47 12.78 2.97
N GLU A 64 -3.27 13.22 3.38
CA GLU A 64 -3.10 14.16 4.51
C GLU A 64 -3.76 15.53 4.29
N GLN A 65 -4.01 15.94 3.04
CA GLN A 65 -4.73 17.17 2.74
C GLN A 65 -6.25 17.05 2.97
N GLU A 66 -6.77 15.82 2.95
CA GLU A 66 -8.19 15.54 3.10
C GLU A 66 -8.53 14.94 4.47
N PHE A 67 -7.58 14.24 5.10
CA PHE A 67 -7.78 13.50 6.34
C PHE A 67 -6.71 13.86 7.37
N GLU A 68 -7.10 13.88 8.63
CA GLU A 68 -6.16 13.89 9.75
C GLU A 68 -5.58 12.48 9.93
N VAL A 69 -4.31 12.29 9.57
CA VAL A 69 -3.64 10.98 9.58
C VAL A 69 -2.78 10.81 10.83
N ASP A 70 -3.16 9.90 11.72
CA ASP A 70 -2.29 9.43 12.78
C ASP A 70 -1.30 8.40 12.23
N LYS A 71 -0.07 8.84 11.94
CA LYS A 71 0.98 7.98 11.38
C LYS A 71 1.38 6.83 12.32
N ALA A 72 1.31 7.04 13.63
CA ALA A 72 1.65 6.02 14.61
C ALA A 72 0.63 4.87 14.64
N ALA A 73 -0.65 5.17 14.34
CA ALA A 73 -1.72 4.18 14.24
C ALA A 73 -1.98 3.69 12.81
N SER A 74 -1.31 4.29 11.81
CA SER A 74 -1.53 3.96 10.39
C SER A 74 -0.57 2.88 9.88
N TRP A 75 -1.03 2.17 8.85
CA TRP A 75 -0.28 1.08 8.22
C TRP A 75 -0.33 1.16 6.71
N MET A 76 0.80 0.91 6.07
CA MET A 76 0.87 0.60 4.64
C MET A 76 0.82 -0.92 4.46
N ILE A 77 -0.07 -1.40 3.58
CA ILE A 77 -0.17 -2.82 3.22
C ILE A 77 0.03 -2.95 1.71
N GLY A 78 0.92 -3.81 1.29
CA GLY A 78 1.18 -4.01 -0.14
C GLY A 78 1.89 -5.32 -0.45
N ASP A 79 1.90 -5.69 -1.73
CA ASP A 79 2.48 -6.93 -2.24
C ASP A 79 3.85 -6.74 -2.91
N LYS A 80 4.39 -5.52 -2.88
CA LYS A 80 5.68 -5.17 -3.51
C LYS A 80 6.59 -4.41 -2.56
N LEU A 81 7.90 -4.52 -2.78
CA LEU A 81 8.90 -3.76 -2.01
C LEU A 81 8.65 -2.25 -2.08
N ILE A 82 8.29 -1.74 -3.25
CA ILE A 82 8.00 -0.30 -3.42
C ILE A 82 6.82 0.18 -2.57
N ASP A 83 5.91 -0.72 -2.18
CA ASP A 83 4.78 -0.39 -1.32
C ASP A 83 5.26 -0.21 0.12
N VAL A 84 5.96 -1.20 0.65
CA VAL A 84 6.49 -1.15 2.03
C VAL A 84 7.53 -0.03 2.18
N GLU A 85 8.35 0.21 1.15
CA GLU A 85 9.30 1.31 1.09
C GLU A 85 8.59 2.68 1.10
N ALA A 86 7.49 2.83 0.34
CA ALA A 86 6.67 4.04 0.37
C ALA A 86 6.07 4.29 1.76
N GLY A 87 5.59 3.25 2.45
CA GLY A 87 5.11 3.35 3.83
C GLY A 87 6.20 3.83 4.78
N ARG A 88 7.41 3.25 4.70
CA ARG A 88 8.57 3.66 5.49
C ARG A 88 8.96 5.13 5.22
N ASN A 89 9.03 5.52 3.94
CA ASN A 89 9.35 6.89 3.53
C ASN A 89 8.32 7.90 4.04
N TYR A 90 7.06 7.51 4.12
CA TYR A 90 5.99 8.34 4.67
C TYR A 90 5.99 8.38 6.20
N GLY A 91 6.60 7.40 6.86
CA GLY A 91 6.71 7.30 8.31
C GLY A 91 5.59 6.49 8.97
N VAL A 92 5.03 5.51 8.25
CA VAL A 92 4.08 4.53 8.79
C VAL A 92 4.69 3.13 8.79
N ARG A 93 4.14 2.24 9.63
CA ARG A 93 4.49 0.83 9.63
C ARG A 93 4.00 0.15 8.35
N SER A 94 4.69 -0.90 7.92
CA SER A 94 4.39 -1.57 6.66
C SER A 94 4.23 -3.07 6.82
N ILE A 95 3.23 -3.62 6.12
CA ILE A 95 2.98 -5.06 6.04
C ILE A 95 3.15 -5.52 4.59
N LEU A 96 4.01 -6.50 4.38
CA LEU A 96 4.11 -7.21 3.11
C LEU A 96 3.08 -8.34 3.12
N VAL A 97 2.18 -8.38 2.13
CA VAL A 97 1.20 -9.48 1.98
C VAL A 97 1.64 -10.47 0.91
N GLY A 98 1.47 -11.76 1.18
CA GLY A 98 1.89 -12.87 0.31
C GLY A 98 1.09 -13.01 -0.99
N THR A 99 -0.10 -12.41 -1.07
CA THR A 99 -0.87 -12.33 -2.30
C THR A 99 -0.14 -11.52 -3.37
N GLY A 100 -0.50 -11.67 -4.64
CA GLY A 100 0.19 -10.98 -5.73
C GLY A 100 1.65 -11.41 -5.87
N TYR A 101 2.58 -10.47 -5.69
CA TYR A 101 4.03 -10.72 -5.80
C TYR A 101 4.71 -10.99 -4.44
N GLY A 102 4.00 -10.81 -3.34
CA GLY A 102 4.63 -10.74 -2.02
C GLY A 102 5.25 -12.03 -1.54
N SER A 103 4.67 -13.21 -1.83
CA SER A 103 5.26 -14.49 -1.45
C SER A 103 6.63 -14.72 -2.09
N GLN A 104 6.79 -14.39 -3.37
CA GLN A 104 8.08 -14.51 -4.08
C GLN A 104 9.12 -13.53 -3.52
N ILE A 105 8.69 -12.34 -3.15
CA ILE A 105 9.54 -11.32 -2.52
C ILE A 105 9.98 -11.80 -1.14
N PHE A 106 9.05 -12.31 -0.33
CA PHE A 106 9.34 -12.85 0.99
C PHE A 106 10.37 -13.98 0.94
N ASP A 107 10.16 -14.97 0.05
CA ASP A 107 11.09 -16.09 -0.13
C ASP A 107 12.49 -15.64 -0.56
N LYS A 108 12.57 -14.61 -1.42
CA LYS A 108 13.83 -14.02 -1.85
C LYS A 108 14.55 -13.34 -0.67
N LEU A 109 13.84 -12.52 0.09
CA LEU A 109 14.40 -11.81 1.25
C LEU A 109 14.88 -12.78 2.33
N LYS A 110 14.13 -13.85 2.61
CA LYS A 110 14.53 -14.89 3.56
C LYS A 110 15.79 -15.66 3.13
N LYS A 111 16.03 -15.81 1.83
CA LYS A 111 17.28 -16.37 1.31
C LYS A 111 18.45 -15.39 1.47
N GLU A 112 18.22 -14.11 1.25
CA GLU A 112 19.20 -13.04 1.41
C GLU A 112 19.59 -12.82 2.88
N GLU A 113 18.64 -12.91 3.82
CA GLU A 113 18.86 -12.85 5.27
C GLU A 113 19.86 -13.92 5.73
N LYS A 114 19.71 -15.17 5.26
CA LYS A 114 20.66 -16.26 5.51
C LYS A 114 22.08 -15.98 4.96
N SER A 115 22.20 -14.99 4.08
CA SER A 115 23.47 -14.58 3.47
C SER A 115 24.05 -13.29 4.09
N GLY A 116 23.47 -12.78 5.20
CA GLY A 116 24.01 -11.65 5.98
C GLY A 116 23.25 -10.32 5.86
N ARG A 117 22.00 -10.30 5.40
CA ARG A 117 21.15 -9.11 5.45
C ARG A 117 20.65 -8.90 6.88
N GLU A 118 20.84 -7.71 7.45
CA GLU A 118 20.57 -7.42 8.87
C GLU A 118 19.13 -6.94 9.16
N GLU A 119 18.37 -6.41 8.19
CA GLU A 119 17.03 -5.87 8.41
C GLU A 119 16.02 -6.23 7.31
N GLU A 120 14.80 -6.56 7.75
CA GLU A 120 13.67 -6.70 6.84
C GLU A 120 13.10 -5.32 6.47
N PRO A 121 12.68 -5.12 5.20
CA PRO A 121 12.15 -3.83 4.75
C PRO A 121 10.71 -3.57 5.22
N TYR A 122 10.05 -4.53 5.89
CA TYR A 122 8.67 -4.46 6.40
C TYR A 122 8.65 -4.80 7.89
N ASP A 123 7.61 -4.35 8.59
CA ASP A 123 7.41 -4.62 10.02
C ASP A 123 6.76 -6.00 10.26
N PHE A 124 5.93 -6.47 9.34
CA PHE A 124 5.26 -7.75 9.42
C PHE A 124 4.99 -8.35 8.03
N TYR A 125 5.02 -9.69 7.94
CA TYR A 125 4.55 -10.44 6.78
C TYR A 125 3.26 -11.16 7.10
N ALA A 126 2.24 -10.99 6.26
CA ALA A 126 0.98 -11.73 6.33
C ALA A 126 0.74 -12.51 5.02
N GLU A 127 0.09 -13.67 5.11
CA GLU A 127 -0.22 -14.46 3.91
C GLU A 127 -1.18 -13.72 2.96
N ASP A 128 -2.12 -12.95 3.54
CA ASP A 128 -3.13 -12.20 2.80
C ASP A 128 -3.56 -10.93 3.55
N LEU A 129 -4.48 -10.17 2.96
CA LEU A 129 -5.03 -8.95 3.55
C LEU A 129 -5.79 -9.22 4.85
N MET A 130 -6.46 -10.37 4.98
CA MET A 130 -7.17 -10.74 6.21
C MET A 130 -6.20 -10.97 7.37
N GLY A 131 -5.08 -11.65 7.10
CA GLY A 131 -3.99 -11.84 8.07
C GLY A 131 -3.39 -10.51 8.52
N ALA A 132 -3.16 -9.58 7.57
CA ALA A 132 -2.71 -8.23 7.88
C ALA A 132 -3.71 -7.48 8.79
N ALA A 133 -5.00 -7.53 8.47
CA ALA A 133 -6.05 -6.88 9.27
C ALA A 133 -6.12 -7.43 10.71
N ARG A 134 -6.03 -8.75 10.88
CA ARG A 134 -5.99 -9.39 12.21
C ARG A 134 -4.81 -8.91 13.03
N TYR A 135 -3.62 -8.89 12.43
CA TYR A 135 -2.41 -8.42 13.10
C TYR A 135 -2.56 -6.97 13.56
N ILE A 136 -3.06 -6.07 12.71
CA ILE A 136 -3.28 -4.66 13.06
C ILE A 136 -4.24 -4.51 14.25
N LEU A 137 -5.35 -5.26 14.24
CA LEU A 137 -6.34 -5.23 15.32
C LEU A 137 -5.79 -5.73 16.65
N GLU A 138 -4.89 -6.71 16.64
CA GLU A 138 -4.20 -7.20 17.83
C GLU A 138 -3.27 -6.14 18.40
N GLN A 139 -2.47 -5.45 17.54
CA GLN A 139 -1.60 -4.35 18.00
C GLN A 139 -2.39 -3.21 18.65
N GLY A 140 -3.57 -2.87 18.13
CA GLY A 140 -4.43 -1.82 18.68
C GLY A 140 -5.08 -2.18 20.03
N ARG A 141 -5.18 -3.47 20.38
CA ARG A 141 -5.69 -3.92 21.68
C ARG A 141 -4.64 -3.81 22.79
N ASP A 142 -3.39 -4.09 22.47
CA ASP A 142 -2.28 -4.01 23.43
C ASP A 142 -2.00 -2.60 23.93
N HIS A 143 -2.27 -1.59 23.08
CA HIS A 143 -2.13 -0.18 23.47
C HIS A 143 -3.26 0.30 24.39
N ARG A 144 -4.47 -0.25 24.30
CA ARG A 144 -5.61 0.12 25.16
C ARG A 144 -5.65 -0.61 26.51
N GLY A 145 -4.80 -1.58 26.71
CA GLY A 145 -4.70 -2.34 27.98
C GLY A 145 -3.63 -1.84 28.93
N ARG A 146 -2.96 -0.71 28.63
CA ARG A 146 -1.88 -0.13 29.44
C ARG A 146 -2.19 1.27 30.00
N GLU A 147 -3.47 1.70 29.91
CA GLU A 147 -3.95 2.91 30.61
C GLU A 147 -4.66 2.58 31.92
#